data_f78db2cd05279f44490b58ff45abea6a
#
_entry.id   f78db2cd05279f44490b58ff45abea6a
#
_cell.length_a   1.000
_cell.length_b   1.000
_cell.length_c   1.000
_cell.angle_alpha   90.00
_cell.angle_beta   90.00
_cell.angle_gamma   90.00
#
_symmetry.space_group_name_H-M   'P 1'
#
loop_
_entity.id
_entity.type
_entity.pdbx_description
1 polymer ?
#
loop_
_entity_poly.entity_id
_entity_poly.type
_entity_poly.pdbx_seq_one_letter_code
_entity_poly.pdbx_strand_id
1 'polypeptide(L)'
;MLSGAQVRFLPRFETDLVINALAGATVFMGVPTYYHRLLSNHRFDPAACGSMRLFTSGSAPMTTLTHAEFTERTGRQVVERYGMSEASIIASNRIDNVLAGSVGHALPGYEIRIVDDEGDVLEAGETGTVEVRGPSLSSGYWNRPDADADSRTGDGWFSTGDVGSLDSTDRLTLEGRSSDMIISGGLNIYPKEIEMVIDEIDGVVESAVVGKPDQDFGEAVIAYLVLEPGISLDVLDLDTALSSLARFKHPKSLHTIDALPRNAMGKVQKNLLRTNQTNPQ
;
A
#
# COMPACT_ATOMS: atom_id res chain seq x y z
N MET A 1 16.01 -7.66 18.96
CA MET A 1 15.45 -8.39 19.87
C MET A 1 15.75 -8.01 21.30
N LEU A 2 15.72 -6.73 21.55
CA LEU A 2 15.92 -6.15 22.86
C LEU A 2 14.91 -6.67 23.92
N SER A 3 13.72 -7.11 23.45
CA SER A 3 12.66 -7.67 24.31
C SER A 3 12.79 -9.18 24.57
N GLY A 4 13.85 -9.84 24.10
CA GLY A 4 14.03 -11.29 24.23
C GLY A 4 13.12 -12.12 23.30
N ALA A 5 12.47 -11.51 22.31
CA ALA A 5 11.62 -12.22 21.38
C ALA A 5 12.43 -13.18 20.49
N GLN A 6 11.93 -14.39 20.30
CA GLN A 6 12.48 -15.35 19.35
C GLN A 6 11.93 -15.06 17.95
N VAL A 7 12.81 -14.96 16.94
CA VAL A 7 12.41 -14.81 15.54
C VAL A 7 12.48 -16.16 14.84
N ARG A 8 11.35 -16.58 14.25
CA ARG A 8 11.29 -17.70 13.33
C ARG A 8 11.35 -17.17 11.91
N PHE A 9 12.49 -17.34 11.26
CA PHE A 9 12.71 -16.88 9.90
C PHE A 9 12.33 -17.98 8.91
N LEU A 10 11.49 -17.64 7.93
CA LEU A 10 11.16 -18.51 6.79
C LEU A 10 11.90 -17.95 5.55
N PRO A 11 12.61 -18.79 4.78
CA PRO A 11 13.44 -18.32 3.66
C PRO A 11 12.62 -17.74 2.50
N ARG A 12 11.34 -18.15 2.40
CA ARG A 12 10.37 -17.65 1.43
C ARG A 12 8.97 -17.77 1.99
N PHE A 13 8.04 -16.99 1.43
CA PHE A 13 6.63 -17.13 1.74
C PHE A 13 6.04 -18.34 1.00
N GLU A 14 5.62 -19.33 1.75
CA GLU A 14 4.78 -20.44 1.31
C GLU A 14 3.61 -20.56 2.27
N THR A 15 2.38 -20.52 1.77
CA THR A 15 1.16 -20.42 2.58
C THR A 15 1.08 -21.53 3.62
N ASP A 16 1.32 -22.78 3.23
CA ASP A 16 1.26 -23.92 4.16
C ASP A 16 2.37 -23.89 5.21
N LEU A 17 3.58 -23.47 4.85
CA LEU A 17 4.66 -23.32 5.83
C LEU A 17 4.35 -22.22 6.84
N VAL A 18 3.76 -21.11 6.39
CA VAL A 18 3.35 -20.02 7.26
C VAL A 18 2.25 -20.50 8.20
N ILE A 19 1.17 -21.10 7.69
CA ILE A 19 0.06 -21.61 8.52
C ILE A 19 0.58 -22.59 9.60
N ASN A 20 1.45 -23.52 9.23
CA ASN A 20 2.05 -24.45 10.19
C ASN A 20 2.94 -23.72 11.23
N ALA A 21 3.57 -22.61 10.85
CA ALA A 21 4.42 -21.82 11.74
C ALA A 21 3.62 -20.98 12.74
N LEU A 22 2.39 -20.58 12.41
CA LEU A 22 1.52 -19.77 13.27
C LEU A 22 1.21 -20.47 14.59
N ALA A 23 1.07 -21.81 14.61
CA ALA A 23 0.76 -22.59 15.81
C ALA A 23 1.77 -22.42 16.96
N GLY A 24 3.01 -22.01 16.67
CA GLY A 24 4.06 -21.74 17.66
C GLY A 24 4.49 -20.27 17.71
N ALA A 25 3.76 -19.39 17.06
CA ALA A 25 4.06 -17.96 16.99
C ALA A 25 3.01 -17.14 17.75
N THR A 26 3.39 -15.94 18.16
CA THR A 26 2.50 -14.96 18.81
C THR A 26 2.36 -13.68 18.03
N VAL A 27 3.27 -13.42 17.07
CA VAL A 27 3.28 -12.24 16.22
C VAL A 27 3.59 -12.66 14.78
N PHE A 28 2.81 -12.14 13.83
CA PHE A 28 3.08 -12.27 12.41
C PHE A 28 3.19 -10.88 11.79
N MET A 29 4.31 -10.65 11.10
CA MET A 29 4.57 -9.40 10.39
C MET A 29 4.52 -9.70 8.90
N GLY A 30 3.45 -9.24 8.25
CA GLY A 30 3.20 -9.50 6.84
C GLY A 30 3.14 -8.24 5.99
N VAL A 31 2.86 -8.47 4.73
CA VAL A 31 2.46 -7.47 3.74
C VAL A 31 1.09 -7.86 3.19
N PRO A 32 0.30 -6.96 2.57
CA PRO A 32 -1.06 -7.26 2.15
C PRO A 32 -1.20 -8.53 1.30
N THR A 33 -0.30 -8.77 0.35
CA THR A 33 -0.29 -9.98 -0.49
C THR A 33 -0.14 -11.29 0.31
N TYR A 34 0.48 -11.26 1.48
CA TYR A 34 0.57 -12.45 2.33
C TYR A 34 -0.78 -12.78 2.96
N TYR A 35 -1.52 -11.76 3.38
CA TYR A 35 -2.86 -11.92 3.94
C TYR A 35 -3.83 -12.45 2.90
N HIS A 36 -3.82 -11.89 1.68
CA HIS A 36 -4.62 -12.40 0.57
C HIS A 36 -4.34 -13.91 0.30
N ARG A 37 -3.05 -14.30 0.21
CA ARG A 37 -2.67 -15.71 0.02
C ARG A 37 -3.03 -16.62 1.19
N LEU A 38 -3.00 -16.11 2.41
CA LEU A 38 -3.47 -16.87 3.58
C LEU A 38 -4.98 -17.08 3.51
N LEU A 39 -5.73 -16.05 3.17
CA LEU A 39 -7.18 -16.09 3.01
C LEU A 39 -7.63 -17.03 1.89
N SER A 40 -6.88 -17.15 0.81
CA SER A 40 -7.17 -18.11 -0.27
C SER A 40 -6.96 -19.58 0.16
N ASN A 41 -6.39 -19.85 1.34
CA ASN A 41 -6.16 -21.22 1.83
C ASN A 41 -7.19 -21.60 2.90
N HIS A 42 -7.96 -22.67 2.66
CA HIS A 42 -9.00 -23.15 3.58
C HIS A 42 -8.49 -23.61 4.96
N ARG A 43 -7.18 -23.89 5.08
CA ARG A 43 -6.55 -24.27 6.37
C ARG A 43 -6.27 -23.05 7.25
N PHE A 44 -6.39 -21.84 6.71
CA PHE A 44 -6.23 -20.62 7.48
C PHE A 44 -7.55 -20.29 8.18
N ASP A 45 -7.68 -20.72 9.40
CA ASP A 45 -8.89 -20.66 10.22
C ASP A 45 -8.60 -20.12 11.64
N PRO A 46 -9.61 -19.95 12.50
CA PRO A 46 -9.42 -19.49 13.87
C PRO A 46 -8.48 -20.38 14.68
N ALA A 47 -8.45 -21.71 14.42
CA ALA A 47 -7.61 -22.66 15.15
C ALA A 47 -6.12 -22.45 14.81
N ALA A 48 -5.81 -22.19 13.51
CA ALA A 48 -4.46 -21.86 13.08
C ALA A 48 -3.94 -20.56 13.74
N CYS A 49 -4.85 -19.65 14.10
CA CYS A 49 -4.54 -18.35 14.73
C CYS A 49 -4.62 -18.37 16.26
N GLY A 50 -4.85 -19.53 16.90
CA GLY A 50 -5.15 -19.64 18.33
C GLY A 50 -4.10 -19.04 19.26
N SER A 51 -2.81 -19.21 18.96
CA SER A 51 -1.69 -18.67 19.73
C SER A 51 -1.31 -17.23 19.36
N MET A 52 -1.87 -16.71 18.27
CA MET A 52 -1.50 -15.41 17.74
C MET A 52 -2.07 -14.26 18.57
N ARG A 53 -1.21 -13.33 18.94
CA ARG A 53 -1.55 -12.11 19.68
C ARG A 53 -1.64 -10.89 18.78
N LEU A 54 -0.84 -10.85 17.71
CA LEU A 54 -0.70 -9.68 16.86
C LEU A 54 -0.42 -10.10 15.42
N PHE A 55 -1.18 -9.51 14.51
CA PHE A 55 -0.90 -9.48 13.07
C PHE A 55 -0.61 -8.04 12.66
N THR A 56 0.45 -7.79 11.90
CA THR A 56 0.76 -6.45 11.38
C THR A 56 0.95 -6.48 9.88
N SER A 57 0.48 -5.44 9.20
CA SER A 57 0.71 -5.19 7.78
C SER A 57 1.46 -3.88 7.56
N GLY A 58 2.28 -3.83 6.54
CA GLY A 58 3.03 -2.63 6.14
C GLY A 58 3.58 -2.75 4.72
N SER A 59 4.34 -1.76 4.28
CA SER A 59 4.94 -1.65 2.95
C SER A 59 3.98 -1.35 1.79
N ALA A 60 2.68 -1.55 1.98
CA ALA A 60 1.59 -1.14 1.09
C ALA A 60 0.29 -1.05 1.90
N PRO A 61 -0.71 -0.26 1.48
CA PRO A 61 -2.04 -0.27 2.07
C PRO A 61 -2.73 -1.64 1.89
N MET A 62 -3.50 -2.03 2.88
CA MET A 62 -4.36 -3.22 2.83
C MET A 62 -5.78 -2.79 2.46
N THR A 63 -6.47 -3.55 1.61
CA THR A 63 -7.85 -3.23 1.28
C THR A 63 -8.77 -3.45 2.47
N THR A 64 -9.84 -2.67 2.56
CA THR A 64 -10.84 -2.81 3.63
C THR A 64 -11.55 -4.17 3.55
N LEU A 65 -11.73 -4.70 2.33
CA LEU A 65 -12.31 -6.03 2.11
C LEU A 65 -11.42 -7.14 2.67
N THR A 66 -10.12 -7.14 2.31
CA THR A 66 -9.16 -8.11 2.86
C THR A 66 -9.09 -8.04 4.38
N HIS A 67 -9.16 -6.83 4.94
CA HIS A 67 -9.17 -6.62 6.39
C HIS A 67 -10.45 -7.20 7.02
N ALA A 68 -11.61 -6.97 6.41
CA ALA A 68 -12.90 -7.47 6.86
C ALA A 68 -12.95 -9.01 6.81
N GLU A 69 -12.57 -9.61 5.68
CA GLU A 69 -12.49 -11.06 5.50
C GLU A 69 -11.54 -11.72 6.52
N PHE A 70 -10.37 -11.11 6.73
CA PHE A 70 -9.43 -11.60 7.73
C PHE A 70 -10.04 -11.59 9.14
N THR A 71 -10.73 -10.50 9.49
CA THR A 71 -11.37 -10.34 10.80
C THR A 71 -12.51 -11.34 10.99
N GLU A 72 -13.36 -11.52 9.98
CA GLU A 72 -14.46 -12.48 9.99
C GLU A 72 -13.93 -13.92 10.15
N ARG A 73 -12.93 -14.28 9.36
CA ARG A 73 -12.38 -15.66 9.35
C ARG A 73 -11.59 -16.00 10.59
N THR A 74 -10.86 -15.07 11.18
CA THR A 74 -9.90 -15.39 12.27
C THR A 74 -10.33 -14.88 13.64
N GLY A 75 -11.30 -13.95 13.70
CA GLY A 75 -11.64 -13.21 14.92
C GLY A 75 -10.53 -12.25 15.38
N ARG A 76 -9.55 -11.93 14.52
CA ARG A 76 -8.41 -11.08 14.81
C ARG A 76 -8.39 -9.89 13.85
N GLN A 77 -7.76 -8.80 14.25
CA GLN A 77 -7.53 -7.64 13.39
C GLN A 77 -6.07 -7.57 12.94
N VAL A 78 -5.84 -6.97 11.77
CA VAL A 78 -4.49 -6.66 11.28
C VAL A 78 -4.17 -5.21 11.62
N VAL A 79 -3.09 -4.99 12.35
CA VAL A 79 -2.59 -3.66 12.69
C VAL A 79 -1.77 -3.13 11.53
N GLU A 80 -2.33 -2.23 10.75
CA GLU A 80 -1.59 -1.54 9.70
C GLU A 80 -0.63 -0.51 10.30
N ARG A 81 0.53 -0.38 9.68
CA ARG A 81 1.59 0.54 10.09
C ARG A 81 2.31 1.12 8.89
N TYR A 82 2.75 2.35 9.04
CA TYR A 82 3.48 3.10 8.03
C TYR A 82 4.90 3.36 8.46
N GLY A 83 5.82 3.26 7.52
CA GLY A 83 7.23 3.56 7.72
C GLY A 83 8.03 3.42 6.45
N MET A 84 9.25 3.92 6.50
CA MET A 84 10.18 3.95 5.39
C MET A 84 11.62 3.75 5.91
N SER A 85 12.55 3.46 5.00
CA SER A 85 13.95 3.23 5.39
C SER A 85 14.58 4.45 6.06
N GLU A 86 14.16 5.64 5.66
CA GLU A 86 14.64 6.92 6.13
C GLU A 86 14.21 7.27 7.55
N ALA A 87 13.12 6.64 8.05
CA ALA A 87 12.49 7.02 9.32
C ALA A 87 12.10 5.82 10.21
N SER A 88 12.31 4.56 9.77
CA SER A 88 11.77 3.38 10.44
C SER A 88 10.22 3.39 10.45
N ILE A 89 9.56 2.98 11.54
CA ILE A 89 8.10 3.04 11.67
C ILE A 89 7.70 4.41 12.20
N ILE A 90 6.83 5.10 11.46
CA ILE A 90 6.37 6.48 11.72
C ILE A 90 5.00 6.48 12.40
N ALA A 91 4.07 5.68 11.85
CA ALA A 91 2.68 5.61 12.32
C ALA A 91 2.20 4.17 12.44
N SER A 92 1.23 3.93 13.31
CA SER A 92 0.61 2.64 13.51
C SER A 92 -0.81 2.77 14.05
N ASN A 93 -1.70 1.88 13.59
CA ASN A 93 -2.93 1.62 14.33
C ASN A 93 -2.60 1.05 15.73
N ARG A 94 -3.47 1.30 16.69
CA ARG A 94 -3.41 0.67 18.02
C ARG A 94 -4.15 -0.66 17.97
N ILE A 95 -3.68 -1.65 18.73
CA ILE A 95 -4.29 -2.99 18.78
C ILE A 95 -5.76 -2.95 19.25
N ASP A 96 -6.08 -1.99 20.12
CA ASP A 96 -7.41 -1.78 20.70
C ASP A 96 -8.29 -0.82 19.89
N ASN A 97 -7.77 -0.22 18.81
CA ASN A 97 -8.49 0.75 17.98
C ASN A 97 -7.94 0.72 16.54
N VAL A 98 -8.16 -0.40 15.85
CA VAL A 98 -7.79 -0.55 14.44
C VAL A 98 -8.88 0.04 13.56
N LEU A 99 -8.48 0.87 12.60
CA LEU A 99 -9.32 1.34 11.50
C LEU A 99 -8.72 0.86 10.18
N ALA A 100 -9.44 -0.01 9.47
CA ALA A 100 -9.03 -0.49 8.17
C ALA A 100 -8.92 0.67 7.16
N GLY A 101 -7.89 0.62 6.30
CA GLY A 101 -7.60 1.68 5.32
C GLY A 101 -6.82 2.86 5.89
N SER A 102 -6.56 2.88 7.20
CA SER A 102 -5.70 3.87 7.84
C SER A 102 -4.46 3.20 8.43
N VAL A 103 -3.35 3.92 8.43
CA VAL A 103 -2.12 3.49 9.10
C VAL A 103 -2.01 3.97 10.55
N GLY A 104 -3.09 4.58 11.08
CA GLY A 104 -3.18 4.99 12.47
C GLY A 104 -2.53 6.34 12.77
N HIS A 105 -2.03 6.50 13.98
CA HIS A 105 -1.48 7.75 14.50
C HIS A 105 0.05 7.72 14.52
N ALA A 106 0.64 8.91 14.53
CA ALA A 106 2.08 9.05 14.74
C ALA A 106 2.53 8.29 16.01
N LEU A 107 3.64 7.59 15.92
CA LEU A 107 4.27 6.96 17.07
C LEU A 107 4.89 8.02 18.01
N PRO A 108 5.06 7.70 19.30
CA PRO A 108 5.66 8.63 20.24
C PRO A 108 6.98 9.21 19.76
N GLY A 109 7.08 10.54 19.76
CA GLY A 109 8.24 11.29 19.29
C GLY A 109 8.21 11.64 17.80
N TYR A 110 7.23 11.12 17.04
CA TYR A 110 6.97 11.56 15.68
C TYR A 110 5.88 12.61 15.61
N GLU A 111 6.02 13.50 14.67
CA GLU A 111 5.00 14.47 14.24
C GLU A 111 4.75 14.24 12.74
N ILE A 112 3.50 14.38 12.33
CA ILE A 112 3.07 14.27 10.94
C ILE A 112 2.26 15.52 10.61
N ARG A 113 2.49 16.09 9.43
CA ARG A 113 1.65 17.12 8.85
C ARG A 113 1.38 16.84 7.38
N ILE A 114 0.30 17.40 6.88
CA ILE A 114 -0.05 17.37 5.46
C ILE A 114 0.13 18.77 4.92
N VAL A 115 0.80 18.90 3.79
CA VAL A 115 1.06 20.19 3.16
C VAL A 115 0.63 20.18 1.70
N ASP A 116 0.28 21.37 1.19
CA ASP A 116 0.04 21.59 -0.24
C ASP A 116 1.35 21.75 -1.03
N ASP A 117 1.24 22.11 -2.32
CA ASP A 117 2.40 22.30 -3.20
C ASP A 117 3.21 23.56 -2.85
N GLU A 118 2.63 24.53 -2.15
CA GLU A 118 3.26 25.75 -1.64
C GLU A 118 3.97 25.52 -0.29
N GLY A 119 3.69 24.38 0.39
CA GLY A 119 4.23 24.00 1.68
C GLY A 119 3.40 24.49 2.87
N ASP A 120 2.21 25.00 2.61
CA ASP A 120 1.26 25.42 3.65
C ASP A 120 0.56 24.20 4.25
N VAL A 121 0.37 24.22 5.58
CA VAL A 121 -0.27 23.11 6.29
C VAL A 121 -1.76 23.08 6.00
N LEU A 122 -2.25 21.94 5.55
CA LEU A 122 -3.64 21.69 5.23
C LEU A 122 -4.48 21.36 6.47
N GLU A 123 -5.80 21.60 6.37
CA GLU A 123 -6.74 21.25 7.43
C GLU A 123 -7.07 19.74 7.44
N ALA A 124 -7.68 19.29 8.54
CA ALA A 124 -8.09 17.89 8.68
C ALA A 124 -9.06 17.46 7.58
N GLY A 125 -8.76 16.34 6.94
CA GLY A 125 -9.52 15.78 5.83
C GLY A 125 -9.04 16.21 4.44
N GLU A 126 -8.15 17.19 4.34
CA GLU A 126 -7.55 17.59 3.08
C GLU A 126 -6.36 16.68 2.72
N THR A 127 -6.21 16.44 1.43
CA THR A 127 -5.16 15.55 0.87
C THR A 127 -3.98 16.36 0.37
N GLY A 128 -2.78 15.97 0.76
CA GLY A 128 -1.54 16.62 0.33
C GLY A 128 -0.30 15.76 0.61
N THR A 129 0.86 16.37 0.50
CA THR A 129 2.13 15.71 0.76
C THR A 129 2.30 15.43 2.26
N VAL A 130 2.65 14.19 2.59
CA VAL A 130 2.94 13.78 3.96
C VAL A 130 4.34 14.21 4.33
N GLU A 131 4.46 15.05 5.34
CA GLU A 131 5.73 15.41 5.96
C GLU A 131 5.82 14.90 7.38
N VAL A 132 7.03 14.48 7.77
CA VAL A 132 7.28 13.87 9.07
C VAL A 132 8.50 14.49 9.75
N ARG A 133 8.45 14.53 11.09
CA ARG A 133 9.57 14.89 11.95
C ARG A 133 9.66 13.89 13.10
N GLY A 134 10.85 13.41 13.41
CA GLY A 134 10.99 12.40 14.46
C GLY A 134 12.43 11.92 14.70
N PRO A 135 12.65 11.17 15.79
CA PRO A 135 13.99 10.84 16.29
C PRO A 135 14.75 9.82 15.43
N SER A 136 14.07 9.07 14.57
CA SER A 136 14.67 8.02 13.75
C SER A 136 14.89 8.43 12.30
N LEU A 137 14.68 9.72 11.97
CA LEU A 137 15.01 10.23 10.65
C LEU A 137 16.51 10.06 10.38
N SER A 138 16.82 9.50 9.21
CA SER A 138 18.22 9.35 8.75
C SER A 138 18.91 10.71 8.68
N SER A 139 20.23 10.72 8.79
CA SER A 139 21.02 11.95 8.64
C SER A 139 21.13 12.41 7.18
N GLY A 140 20.74 11.58 6.21
CA GLY A 140 20.75 11.90 4.79
C GLY A 140 21.08 10.70 3.90
N TYR A 141 21.03 10.93 2.60
CA TYR A 141 21.35 9.94 1.58
C TYR A 141 22.85 9.95 1.26
N TRP A 142 23.47 8.79 1.22
CA TRP A 142 24.89 8.67 0.93
C TRP A 142 25.23 9.20 -0.47
N ASN A 143 26.12 10.21 -0.52
CA ASN A 143 26.56 10.88 -1.75
C ASN A 143 25.44 11.45 -2.64
N ARG A 144 24.29 11.85 -2.05
CA ARG A 144 23.18 12.42 -2.77
C ARG A 144 22.65 13.70 -2.10
N PRO A 145 23.47 14.77 -2.09
CA PRO A 145 23.06 16.04 -1.50
C PRO A 145 21.86 16.70 -2.21
N ASP A 146 21.68 16.43 -3.48
CA ASP A 146 20.51 16.78 -4.28
C ASP A 146 19.22 16.19 -3.67
N ALA A 147 19.19 14.87 -3.44
CA ALA A 147 18.05 14.18 -2.85
C ALA A 147 17.76 14.63 -1.40
N ASP A 148 18.81 14.98 -0.65
CA ASP A 148 18.63 15.53 0.69
C ASP A 148 17.99 16.92 0.65
N ALA A 149 18.42 17.79 -0.27
CA ALA A 149 17.83 19.11 -0.45
C ALA A 149 16.36 19.05 -0.87
N ASP A 150 16.01 18.10 -1.74
CA ASP A 150 14.63 17.90 -2.22
C ASP A 150 13.69 17.33 -1.15
N SER A 151 14.22 16.56 -0.20
CA SER A 151 13.42 15.85 0.80
C SER A 151 13.35 16.54 2.16
N ARG A 152 14.16 17.58 2.44
CA ARG A 152 14.24 18.24 3.74
C ARG A 152 13.83 19.69 3.65
N THR A 153 12.86 20.06 4.46
CA THR A 153 12.46 21.47 4.59
C THR A 153 13.38 22.22 5.54
N GLY A 154 13.45 23.55 5.37
CA GLY A 154 14.32 24.41 6.21
C GLY A 154 13.93 24.46 7.69
N ASP A 155 12.71 24.02 8.04
CA ASP A 155 12.17 23.94 9.40
C ASP A 155 12.28 22.56 10.05
N GLY A 156 13.02 21.63 9.40
CA GLY A 156 13.39 20.32 9.95
C GLY A 156 12.40 19.22 9.72
N TRP A 157 11.45 19.39 8.79
CA TRP A 157 10.57 18.33 8.33
C TRP A 157 11.22 17.56 7.17
N PHE A 158 10.74 16.33 7.02
CA PHE A 158 11.13 15.43 5.94
C PHE A 158 9.91 15.12 5.07
N SER A 159 9.97 15.49 3.79
CA SER A 159 8.97 15.15 2.80
C SER A 159 9.14 13.70 2.40
N THR A 160 8.12 12.89 2.65
CA THR A 160 8.18 11.43 2.44
C THR A 160 8.01 11.03 0.98
N GLY A 161 7.48 11.95 0.15
CA GLY A 161 7.02 11.67 -1.21
C GLY A 161 5.74 10.82 -1.24
N ASP A 162 5.14 10.53 -0.09
CA ASP A 162 3.82 9.93 0.00
C ASP A 162 2.75 11.02 0.10
N VAL A 163 1.55 10.71 -0.38
CA VAL A 163 0.37 11.58 -0.34
C VAL A 163 -0.67 10.95 0.57
N GLY A 164 -1.32 11.77 1.39
CA GLY A 164 -2.31 11.31 2.34
C GLY A 164 -3.06 12.44 3.01
N SER A 165 -3.89 12.10 3.99
CA SER A 165 -4.67 13.04 4.78
C SER A 165 -4.67 12.66 6.25
N LEU A 166 -4.83 13.64 7.14
CA LEU A 166 -5.09 13.44 8.56
C LEU A 166 -6.57 13.70 8.84
N ASP A 167 -7.23 12.82 9.58
CA ASP A 167 -8.58 13.12 10.06
C ASP A 167 -8.56 14.04 11.29
N SER A 168 -9.75 14.42 11.78
CA SER A 168 -9.90 15.29 12.96
C SER A 168 -9.35 14.71 14.27
N THR A 169 -8.86 13.46 14.25
CA THR A 169 -8.23 12.77 15.37
C THR A 169 -6.74 12.53 15.14
N ASP A 170 -6.13 13.16 14.13
CA ASP A 170 -4.75 12.98 13.68
C ASP A 170 -4.42 11.56 13.19
N ARG A 171 -5.39 10.85 12.65
CA ARG A 171 -5.20 9.54 12.07
C ARG A 171 -4.83 9.67 10.61
N LEU A 172 -3.71 9.06 10.21
CA LEU A 172 -3.18 9.12 8.85
C LEU A 172 -3.82 8.06 7.95
N THR A 173 -4.29 8.51 6.79
CA THR A 173 -4.66 7.69 5.63
C THR A 173 -3.71 8.00 4.48
N LEU A 174 -3.17 6.96 3.84
CA LEU A 174 -2.26 7.11 2.69
C LEU A 174 -3.01 6.83 1.39
N GLU A 175 -2.87 7.72 0.41
CA GLU A 175 -3.50 7.62 -0.90
C GLU A 175 -2.55 7.14 -2.00
N GLY A 176 -1.26 7.38 -1.85
CA GLY A 176 -0.26 6.92 -2.82
C GLY A 176 1.07 7.64 -2.72
N ARG A 177 1.82 7.60 -3.81
CA ARG A 177 3.06 8.36 -3.98
C ARG A 177 2.88 9.50 -4.96
N SER A 178 3.45 10.65 -4.68
CA SER A 178 3.45 11.80 -5.60
C SER A 178 4.11 11.44 -6.94
N SER A 179 5.20 10.67 -6.93
CA SER A 179 5.89 10.21 -8.13
C SER A 179 5.09 9.24 -9.01
N ASP A 180 4.05 8.63 -8.46
CA ASP A 180 3.19 7.70 -9.18
C ASP A 180 1.87 8.34 -9.62
N MET A 181 1.57 9.54 -9.14
CA MET A 181 0.38 10.30 -9.49
C MET A 181 0.27 10.47 -11.01
N ILE A 182 -0.93 10.27 -11.53
CA ILE A 182 -1.27 10.41 -12.94
C ILE A 182 -2.01 11.74 -13.10
N ILE A 183 -1.57 12.57 -14.05
CA ILE A 183 -2.24 13.83 -14.36
C ILE A 183 -3.03 13.64 -15.67
N SER A 184 -4.31 13.37 -15.54
CA SER A 184 -5.21 13.13 -16.66
C SER A 184 -6.28 14.21 -16.77
N GLY A 185 -6.27 14.95 -17.85
CA GLY A 185 -7.22 16.06 -18.07
C GLY A 185 -7.15 17.16 -17.00
N GLY A 186 -5.97 17.37 -16.41
CA GLY A 186 -5.75 18.35 -15.32
C GLY A 186 -6.20 17.86 -13.93
N LEU A 187 -6.59 16.59 -13.81
CA LEU A 187 -6.99 15.98 -12.55
C LEU A 187 -5.90 15.06 -12.01
N ASN A 188 -5.64 15.15 -10.71
CA ASN A 188 -4.72 14.28 -10.01
C ASN A 188 -5.41 12.94 -9.71
N ILE A 189 -4.81 11.84 -10.18
CA ILE A 189 -5.30 10.48 -9.99
C ILE A 189 -4.22 9.68 -9.28
N TYR A 190 -4.57 9.11 -8.13
CA TYR A 190 -3.68 8.24 -7.37
C TYR A 190 -3.89 6.78 -7.79
N PRO A 191 -2.91 6.14 -8.45
CA PRO A 191 -3.05 4.79 -8.96
C PRO A 191 -3.51 3.77 -7.92
N LYS A 192 -3.09 3.95 -6.67
CA LYS A 192 -3.39 3.00 -5.58
C LYS A 192 -4.89 2.88 -5.30
N GLU A 193 -5.64 3.96 -5.40
CA GLU A 193 -7.10 3.94 -5.24
C GLU A 193 -7.77 3.02 -6.26
N ILE A 194 -7.29 3.05 -7.51
CA ILE A 194 -7.81 2.21 -8.59
C ILE A 194 -7.35 0.76 -8.41
N GLU A 195 -6.08 0.55 -8.07
CA GLU A 195 -5.52 -0.77 -7.79
C GLU A 195 -6.29 -1.47 -6.67
N MET A 196 -6.62 -0.77 -5.59
CA MET A 196 -7.38 -1.34 -4.48
C MET A 196 -8.75 -1.86 -4.93
N VAL A 197 -9.43 -1.15 -5.80
CA VAL A 197 -10.73 -1.59 -6.35
C VAL A 197 -10.57 -2.79 -7.29
N ILE A 198 -9.55 -2.77 -8.14
CA ILE A 198 -9.29 -3.88 -9.08
C ILE A 198 -8.83 -5.14 -8.33
N ASP A 199 -7.97 -4.99 -7.32
CA ASP A 199 -7.43 -6.09 -6.52
C ASP A 199 -8.51 -6.81 -5.68
N GLU A 200 -9.72 -6.18 -5.49
CA GLU A 200 -10.88 -6.78 -4.81
C GLU A 200 -11.76 -7.66 -5.74
N ILE A 201 -11.48 -7.67 -7.05
CA ILE A 201 -12.28 -8.45 -8.01
C ILE A 201 -11.85 -9.92 -7.96
N ASP A 202 -12.82 -10.82 -7.78
CA ASP A 202 -12.58 -12.27 -7.83
C ASP A 202 -11.88 -12.67 -9.14
N GLY A 203 -10.78 -13.40 -9.04
CA GLY A 203 -9.96 -13.80 -10.16
C GLY A 203 -8.79 -12.86 -10.49
N VAL A 204 -8.69 -11.71 -9.81
CA VAL A 204 -7.51 -10.83 -9.86
C VAL A 204 -6.54 -11.20 -8.74
N VAL A 205 -5.29 -11.49 -9.09
CA VAL A 205 -4.21 -11.76 -8.12
C VAL A 205 -3.60 -10.47 -7.60
N GLU A 206 -3.34 -9.53 -8.51
CA GLU A 206 -2.79 -8.21 -8.23
C GLU A 206 -2.91 -7.31 -9.45
N SER A 207 -2.86 -6.00 -9.23
CA SER A 207 -2.85 -5.03 -10.31
C SER A 207 -1.78 -3.96 -10.14
N ALA A 208 -1.48 -3.25 -11.22
CA ALA A 208 -0.68 -2.04 -11.21
C ALA A 208 -1.25 -1.03 -12.21
N VAL A 209 -1.46 0.18 -11.73
CA VAL A 209 -1.99 1.29 -12.53
C VAL A 209 -0.89 2.32 -12.78
N VAL A 210 -0.79 2.78 -14.03
CA VAL A 210 0.21 3.77 -14.45
C VAL A 210 -0.40 4.78 -15.42
N GLY A 211 0.17 5.98 -15.46
CA GLY A 211 -0.07 6.96 -16.52
C GLY A 211 0.79 6.64 -17.73
N LYS A 212 0.20 6.74 -18.93
CA LYS A 212 0.94 6.76 -20.20
C LYS A 212 0.59 8.02 -20.98
N PRO A 213 1.53 8.58 -21.75
CA PRO A 213 1.27 9.77 -22.56
C PRO A 213 0.02 9.61 -23.43
N ASP A 214 -0.86 10.61 -23.41
CA ASP A 214 -2.12 10.67 -24.15
C ASP A 214 -2.27 12.08 -24.76
N GLN A 215 -2.68 12.16 -26.02
CA GLN A 215 -2.73 13.43 -26.75
C GLN A 215 -3.83 14.37 -26.25
N ASP A 216 -4.95 13.83 -25.77
CA ASP A 216 -6.12 14.60 -25.35
C ASP A 216 -6.09 14.95 -23.86
N PHE A 217 -5.52 14.07 -23.04
CA PHE A 217 -5.60 14.18 -21.58
C PHE A 217 -4.23 14.39 -20.90
N GLY A 218 -3.14 14.48 -21.67
CA GLY A 218 -1.78 14.51 -21.13
C GLY A 218 -1.31 13.11 -20.74
N GLU A 219 -2.03 12.45 -19.82
CA GLU A 219 -1.84 11.03 -19.48
C GLU A 219 -3.15 10.26 -19.52
N ALA A 220 -3.10 9.02 -19.99
CA ALA A 220 -4.17 8.03 -19.88
C ALA A 220 -3.89 7.07 -18.72
N VAL A 221 -4.92 6.76 -17.96
CA VAL A 221 -4.86 5.72 -16.91
C VAL A 221 -4.86 4.35 -17.58
N ILE A 222 -3.82 3.55 -17.31
CA ILE A 222 -3.65 2.18 -17.84
C ILE A 222 -3.50 1.22 -16.68
N ALA A 223 -4.26 0.12 -16.68
CA ALA A 223 -4.15 -0.92 -15.66
C ALA A 223 -3.54 -2.21 -16.24
N TYR A 224 -2.62 -2.80 -15.51
CA TYR A 224 -2.04 -4.11 -15.74
C TYR A 224 -2.50 -5.07 -14.66
N LEU A 225 -3.08 -6.20 -15.04
CA LEU A 225 -3.66 -7.19 -14.14
C LEU A 225 -2.93 -8.52 -14.27
N VAL A 226 -2.61 -9.11 -13.14
CA VAL A 226 -2.23 -10.52 -13.02
C VAL A 226 -3.49 -11.28 -12.63
N LEU A 227 -3.90 -12.24 -13.43
CA LEU A 227 -5.12 -13.01 -13.23
C LEU A 227 -4.81 -14.40 -12.68
N GLU A 228 -5.78 -15.00 -12.00
CA GLU A 228 -5.72 -16.41 -11.62
C GLU A 228 -5.68 -17.32 -12.86
N PRO A 229 -5.06 -18.52 -12.76
CA PRO A 229 -5.00 -19.45 -13.87
C PRO A 229 -6.38 -19.82 -14.40
N GLY A 230 -6.58 -19.60 -15.71
CA GLY A 230 -7.85 -19.90 -16.38
C GLY A 230 -8.89 -18.78 -16.35
N ILE A 231 -8.60 -17.67 -15.72
CA ILE A 231 -9.44 -16.46 -15.76
C ILE A 231 -8.98 -15.54 -16.90
N SER A 232 -9.94 -14.91 -17.58
CA SER A 232 -9.70 -13.93 -18.64
C SER A 232 -10.41 -12.60 -18.31
N LEU A 233 -9.97 -11.50 -18.91
CA LEU A 233 -10.51 -10.16 -18.62
C LEU A 233 -12.02 -10.03 -18.89
N ASP A 234 -12.52 -10.74 -19.87
CA ASP A 234 -13.92 -10.69 -20.32
C ASP A 234 -14.92 -11.31 -19.34
N VAL A 235 -14.44 -12.12 -18.38
CA VAL A 235 -15.30 -12.68 -17.33
C VAL A 235 -15.31 -11.86 -16.05
N LEU A 236 -14.45 -10.83 -15.94
CA LEU A 236 -14.38 -9.97 -14.78
C LEU A 236 -15.46 -8.88 -14.83
N ASP A 237 -16.14 -8.64 -13.73
CA ASP A 237 -17.13 -7.55 -13.61
C ASP A 237 -16.45 -6.21 -13.24
N LEU A 238 -15.57 -5.77 -14.14
CA LEU A 238 -14.79 -4.54 -13.97
C LEU A 238 -15.66 -3.28 -13.94
N ASP A 239 -16.73 -3.25 -14.74
CA ASP A 239 -17.61 -2.08 -14.80
C ASP A 239 -18.32 -1.84 -13.47
N THR A 240 -18.84 -2.91 -12.86
CA THR A 240 -19.47 -2.81 -11.52
C THR A 240 -18.46 -2.41 -10.46
N ALA A 241 -17.29 -3.03 -10.43
CA ALA A 241 -16.26 -2.71 -9.46
C ALA A 241 -15.81 -1.24 -9.57
N LEU A 242 -15.46 -0.79 -10.77
CA LEU A 242 -15.02 0.57 -11.02
C LEU A 242 -16.11 1.63 -10.85
N SER A 243 -17.39 1.25 -10.78
CA SER A 243 -18.51 2.19 -10.57
C SER A 243 -18.44 2.94 -9.24
N SER A 244 -17.69 2.41 -8.27
CA SER A 244 -17.41 3.08 -6.99
C SER A 244 -16.47 4.29 -7.12
N LEU A 245 -15.72 4.36 -8.24
CA LEU A 245 -14.78 5.43 -8.54
C LEU A 245 -15.39 6.49 -9.46
N ALA A 246 -14.91 7.72 -9.34
CA ALA A 246 -15.25 8.79 -10.30
C ALA A 246 -14.79 8.37 -11.72
N ARG A 247 -15.61 8.64 -12.74
CA ARG A 247 -15.41 8.16 -14.10
C ARG A 247 -14.05 8.53 -14.74
N PHE A 248 -13.50 9.67 -14.35
CA PHE A 248 -12.20 10.11 -14.86
C PHE A 248 -11.01 9.26 -14.33
N LYS A 249 -11.23 8.48 -13.27
CA LYS A 249 -10.26 7.54 -12.69
C LYS A 249 -10.29 6.17 -13.37
N HIS A 250 -11.32 5.87 -14.18
CA HIS A 250 -11.45 4.58 -14.84
C HIS A 250 -10.30 4.37 -15.84
N PRO A 251 -9.63 3.21 -15.84
CA PRO A 251 -8.61 2.90 -16.82
C PRO A 251 -9.14 2.96 -18.25
N LYS A 252 -8.44 3.67 -19.14
CA LYS A 252 -8.75 3.70 -20.58
C LYS A 252 -8.41 2.38 -21.27
N SER A 253 -7.45 1.64 -20.75
CA SER A 253 -7.14 0.29 -21.21
C SER A 253 -6.68 -0.61 -20.08
N LEU A 254 -6.96 -1.89 -20.25
CA LEU A 254 -6.66 -2.97 -19.32
C LEU A 254 -5.79 -3.99 -20.08
N HIS A 255 -4.71 -4.44 -19.45
CA HIS A 255 -3.80 -5.43 -20.02
C HIS A 255 -3.55 -6.54 -19.03
N THR A 256 -3.52 -7.78 -19.50
CA THR A 256 -3.06 -8.90 -18.68
C THR A 256 -1.55 -9.07 -18.79
N ILE A 257 -0.94 -9.49 -17.70
CA ILE A 257 0.49 -9.77 -17.62
C ILE A 257 0.70 -10.97 -16.70
N ASP A 258 1.68 -11.82 -17.00
CA ASP A 258 1.96 -13.03 -16.21
C ASP A 258 2.45 -12.70 -14.79
N ALA A 259 3.21 -11.62 -14.62
CA ALA A 259 3.68 -11.14 -13.35
C ALA A 259 4.05 -9.65 -13.43
N LEU A 260 3.80 -8.88 -12.37
CA LEU A 260 4.26 -7.50 -12.27
C LEU A 260 5.78 -7.44 -12.09
N PRO A 261 6.49 -6.53 -12.79
CA PRO A 261 7.93 -6.36 -12.62
C PRO A 261 8.24 -5.86 -11.21
N ARG A 262 9.21 -6.50 -10.55
CA ARG A 262 9.57 -6.17 -9.17
C ARG A 262 11.07 -5.97 -9.02
N ASN A 263 11.44 -5.11 -8.07
CA ASN A 263 12.82 -4.97 -7.64
C ASN A 263 13.23 -6.10 -6.67
N ALA A 264 14.50 -6.12 -6.26
CA ALA A 264 15.03 -7.12 -5.32
C ALA A 264 14.31 -7.15 -3.95
N MET A 265 13.62 -6.07 -3.57
CA MET A 265 12.84 -5.98 -2.34
C MET A 265 11.37 -6.36 -2.53
N GLY A 266 10.98 -6.83 -3.73
CA GLY A 266 9.61 -7.22 -4.05
C GLY A 266 8.65 -6.06 -4.38
N LYS A 267 9.13 -4.81 -4.47
CA LYS A 267 8.29 -3.65 -4.84
C LYS A 267 8.07 -3.61 -6.35
N VAL A 268 6.83 -3.35 -6.77
CA VAL A 268 6.46 -3.19 -8.18
C VAL A 268 7.20 -2.01 -8.80
N GLN A 269 7.82 -2.23 -9.94
CA GLN A 269 8.54 -1.24 -10.73
C GLN A 269 7.64 -0.62 -11.80
N LYS A 270 6.79 0.34 -11.40
CA LYS A 270 5.83 1.01 -12.30
C LYS A 270 6.49 1.71 -13.48
N ASN A 271 7.71 2.20 -13.33
CA ASN A 271 8.48 2.80 -14.40
C ASN A 271 8.70 1.84 -15.59
N LEU A 272 8.85 0.55 -15.34
CA LEU A 272 8.97 -0.45 -16.41
C LEU A 272 7.64 -0.66 -17.14
N LEU A 273 6.51 -0.56 -16.45
CA LEU A 273 5.17 -0.66 -17.06
C LEU A 273 4.84 0.58 -17.90
N ARG A 274 5.33 1.76 -17.53
CA ARG A 274 5.17 3.00 -18.30
C ARG A 274 5.91 2.93 -19.64
N THR A 275 7.11 2.34 -19.67
CA THR A 275 7.98 2.27 -20.85
C THR A 275 7.70 1.08 -21.75
N ASN A 276 7.11 -0.01 -21.24
CA ASN A 276 6.79 -1.16 -22.05
C ASN A 276 5.63 -0.83 -23.01
N GLN A 277 5.97 -0.71 -24.31
CA GLN A 277 5.03 -0.91 -25.38
C GLN A 277 4.72 -2.42 -25.41
N THR A 278 3.77 -2.87 -24.60
CA THR A 278 3.16 -4.18 -24.84
C THR A 278 2.44 -4.06 -26.18
N ASN A 279 2.99 -4.68 -27.24
CA ASN A 279 2.26 -4.88 -28.47
C ASN A 279 0.94 -5.57 -28.11
N PRO A 280 -0.22 -5.02 -28.51
CA PRO A 280 -1.48 -5.74 -28.40
C PRO A 280 -1.36 -6.98 -29.29
N GLN A 281 -1.47 -8.17 -28.68
CA GLN A 281 -1.77 -9.40 -29.43
C GLN A 281 -3.27 -9.49 -29.65
#